data_0a1ac95022f1d1dfc33c32656e607708
#
_entry.id   0a1ac95022f1d1dfc33c32656e607708
#
_cell.length_a   1.000
_cell.length_b   1.000
_cell.length_c   1.000
_cell.angle_alpha   90.00
_cell.angle_beta   90.00
_cell.angle_gamma   90.00
#
_symmetry.space_group_name_H-M   'P 1'
#
loop_
_entity.id
_entity.type
_entity.pdbx_description
1 polymer ?
#
loop_
_entity_poly.entity_id
_entity_poly.type
_entity_poly.pdbx_seq_one_letter_code
_entity_poly.pdbx_strand_id
1 'polypeptide(L)'
;MKTQLRLFTLILTLVSVLSSGCASLPIGKESSDAEINAEAAKAYAEVKAKSKLSTNAEWNAMVQRVANRIAASSGEKFNWETILIESPEVNAWCMPGGKMAVYTGIMPVLKTEAALAAVMGHEVAHATRRHGKQRYARAIKESLAGLVIGAGAIAAGQLLCKDATCKTLTGLGGAAAGLAVTFFSRKFSRDDETDADKFGQIYMAKAGYDPSEAGRLWDRMAAASGGQAPPEFLSTHPSNTTRKSALNSWLPEAQAAYQQAPAKYGLGAPIK
;
A
#
# COMPACT_ATOMS: atom_id res chain seq x y z
N MET A 1 -50.47 -27.55 -8.13
CA MET A 1 -50.78 -26.14 -7.90
C MET A 1 -50.28 -25.58 -6.54
N LYS A 2 -50.47 -26.27 -5.39
CA LYS A 2 -50.07 -25.77 -4.08
C LYS A 2 -48.52 -25.62 -3.89
N THR A 3 -47.70 -26.44 -4.56
CA THR A 3 -46.22 -26.41 -4.47
C THR A 3 -45.62 -25.24 -5.26
N GLN A 4 -46.18 -24.92 -6.40
CA GLN A 4 -45.75 -23.79 -7.23
C GLN A 4 -46.05 -22.45 -6.56
N LEU A 5 -47.17 -22.34 -5.85
CA LEU A 5 -47.57 -21.13 -5.15
C LEU A 5 -46.66 -20.84 -3.93
N ARG A 6 -46.19 -21.91 -3.24
CA ARG A 6 -45.22 -21.74 -2.11
C ARG A 6 -43.83 -21.31 -2.56
N LEU A 7 -43.36 -21.77 -3.73
CA LEU A 7 -42.09 -21.36 -4.31
C LEU A 7 -42.13 -19.88 -4.73
N PHE A 8 -43.25 -19.43 -5.31
CA PHE A 8 -43.43 -18.02 -5.71
C PHE A 8 -43.52 -17.08 -4.51
N THR A 9 -44.17 -17.51 -3.41
CA THR A 9 -44.22 -16.71 -2.16
C THR A 9 -42.87 -16.64 -1.49
N LEU A 10 -42.04 -17.70 -1.52
CA LEU A 10 -40.70 -17.70 -0.95
C LEU A 10 -39.75 -16.79 -1.73
N ILE A 11 -39.86 -16.74 -3.06
CA ILE A 11 -39.07 -15.85 -3.91
C ILE A 11 -39.49 -14.39 -3.69
N LEU A 12 -40.78 -14.11 -3.56
CA LEU A 12 -41.28 -12.75 -3.31
C LEU A 12 -40.86 -12.20 -1.94
N THR A 13 -40.82 -13.04 -0.89
CA THR A 13 -40.34 -12.66 0.45
C THR A 13 -38.80 -12.49 0.49
N LEU A 14 -38.06 -13.26 -0.30
CA LEU A 14 -36.62 -13.11 -0.41
C LEU A 14 -36.25 -11.78 -1.10
N VAL A 15 -37.00 -11.38 -2.12
CA VAL A 15 -36.80 -10.10 -2.82
C VAL A 15 -37.16 -8.89 -1.94
N SER A 16 -38.21 -9.01 -1.08
CA SER A 16 -38.61 -7.90 -0.18
C SER A 16 -37.67 -7.72 1.02
N VAL A 17 -36.96 -8.76 1.47
CA VAL A 17 -35.93 -8.64 2.53
C VAL A 17 -34.65 -8.03 1.96
N LEU A 18 -34.34 -8.22 0.68
CA LEU A 18 -33.23 -7.57 0.01
C LEU A 18 -33.45 -6.06 -0.25
N SER A 19 -34.69 -5.61 -0.31
CA SER A 19 -35.00 -4.17 -0.53
C SER A 19 -34.99 -3.33 0.74
N SER A 20 -35.03 -3.93 1.93
CA SER A 20 -35.06 -3.20 3.21
C SER A 20 -33.65 -2.97 3.82
N GLY A 21 -32.61 -3.56 3.22
CA GLY A 21 -31.21 -3.46 3.67
C GLY A 21 -30.29 -2.67 2.74
N CYS A 22 -30.80 -2.14 1.64
CA CYS A 22 -30.07 -1.19 0.81
C CYS A 22 -30.03 0.17 1.51
N ALA A 23 -29.19 0.33 2.54
CA ALA A 23 -28.57 1.62 2.78
C ALA A 23 -28.01 2.05 1.41
N SER A 24 -28.57 3.12 0.86
CA SER A 24 -28.24 3.68 -0.44
C SER A 24 -26.72 3.89 -0.52
N LEU A 25 -26.03 2.92 -1.11
CA LEU A 25 -24.68 3.16 -1.60
C LEU A 25 -24.84 4.34 -2.56
N PRO A 26 -24.16 5.46 -2.38
CA PRO A 26 -24.25 6.59 -3.29
C PRO A 26 -23.60 6.16 -4.60
N ILE A 27 -24.42 5.53 -5.45
CA ILE A 27 -24.02 5.16 -6.80
C ILE A 27 -23.72 6.47 -7.52
N GLY A 28 -22.43 6.75 -7.75
CA GLY A 28 -21.98 7.92 -8.49
C GLY A 28 -21.24 9.01 -7.70
N LYS A 29 -21.20 8.97 -6.37
CA LYS A 29 -20.39 9.92 -5.60
C LYS A 29 -18.98 9.36 -5.41
N GLU A 30 -17.99 10.06 -5.93
CA GLU A 30 -16.58 9.72 -5.67
C GLU A 30 -16.26 9.94 -4.19
N SER A 31 -15.67 8.94 -3.52
CA SER A 31 -15.29 9.06 -2.11
C SER A 31 -14.27 10.18 -1.93
N SER A 32 -14.47 11.02 -0.94
CA SER A 32 -13.51 12.09 -0.59
C SER A 32 -12.21 11.51 -0.02
N ASP A 33 -11.12 12.29 -0.04
CA ASP A 33 -9.86 11.90 0.60
C ASP A 33 -10.07 11.64 2.11
N ALA A 34 -10.90 12.43 2.78
CA ALA A 34 -11.19 12.25 4.19
C ALA A 34 -11.87 10.90 4.50
N GLU A 35 -12.85 10.50 3.69
CA GLU A 35 -13.53 9.20 3.82
C GLU A 35 -12.56 8.04 3.59
N ILE A 36 -11.77 8.09 2.53
CA ILE A 36 -10.77 7.04 2.21
C ILE A 36 -9.72 6.95 3.31
N ASN A 37 -9.20 8.09 3.79
CA ASN A 37 -8.21 8.12 4.86
C ASN A 37 -8.76 7.57 6.18
N ALA A 38 -10.03 7.83 6.49
CA ALA A 38 -10.70 7.28 7.68
C ALA A 38 -10.85 5.76 7.60
N GLU A 39 -11.26 5.22 6.45
CA GLU A 39 -11.34 3.77 6.24
C GLU A 39 -9.96 3.10 6.27
N ALA A 40 -8.95 3.74 5.67
CA ALA A 40 -7.57 3.27 5.74
C ALA A 40 -7.03 3.25 7.18
N ALA A 41 -7.36 4.25 7.99
CA ALA A 41 -6.97 4.30 9.40
C ALA A 41 -7.60 3.15 10.22
N LYS A 42 -8.87 2.78 9.95
CA LYS A 42 -9.51 1.60 10.57
C LYS A 42 -8.80 0.31 10.18
N ALA A 43 -8.54 0.12 8.88
CA ALA A 43 -7.82 -1.05 8.40
C ALA A 43 -6.41 -1.15 9.01
N TYR A 44 -5.70 -0.03 9.11
CA TYR A 44 -4.38 0.02 9.73
C TYR A 44 -4.42 -0.35 11.22
N ALA A 45 -5.41 0.14 11.97
CA ALA A 45 -5.58 -0.19 13.38
C ALA A 45 -5.76 -1.70 13.59
N GLU A 46 -6.51 -2.36 12.72
CA GLU A 46 -6.67 -3.83 12.73
C GLU A 46 -5.36 -4.56 12.43
N VAL A 47 -4.61 -4.11 11.41
CA VAL A 47 -3.28 -4.67 11.13
C VAL A 47 -2.39 -4.55 12.35
N LYS A 48 -2.30 -3.35 12.93
CA LYS A 48 -1.47 -3.09 14.11
C LYS A 48 -1.85 -3.97 15.31
N ALA A 49 -3.14 -4.16 15.55
CA ALA A 49 -3.65 -4.98 16.66
C ALA A 49 -3.37 -6.48 16.49
N LYS A 50 -3.36 -6.98 15.25
CA LYS A 50 -3.23 -8.41 14.94
C LYS A 50 -1.82 -8.82 14.53
N SER A 51 -0.93 -7.86 14.26
CA SER A 51 0.45 -8.13 13.86
C SER A 51 1.39 -8.20 15.06
N LYS A 52 2.40 -9.06 14.98
CA LYS A 52 3.52 -9.04 15.92
C LYS A 52 4.43 -7.86 15.55
N LEU A 53 4.49 -6.85 16.41
CA LEU A 53 5.39 -5.72 16.22
C LEU A 53 6.81 -6.10 16.61
N SER A 54 7.78 -5.62 15.85
CA SER A 54 9.20 -5.88 16.13
C SER A 54 9.65 -5.19 17.41
N THR A 55 10.41 -5.91 18.22
CA THR A 55 11.07 -5.41 19.43
C THR A 55 12.50 -4.94 19.18
N ASN A 56 13.03 -5.05 17.95
CA ASN A 56 14.35 -4.56 17.59
C ASN A 56 14.39 -3.03 17.68
N ALA A 57 15.00 -2.52 18.77
CA ALA A 57 15.01 -1.08 19.07
C ALA A 57 15.76 -0.26 18.00
N GLU A 58 16.88 -0.81 17.47
CA GLU A 58 17.68 -0.14 16.45
C GLU A 58 16.91 0.04 15.15
N TRP A 59 16.28 -1.04 14.66
CA TRP A 59 15.47 -0.99 13.44
C TRP A 59 14.21 -0.14 13.62
N ASN A 60 13.56 -0.20 14.77
CA ASN A 60 12.41 0.67 15.05
C ASN A 60 12.82 2.15 15.00
N ALA A 61 13.93 2.51 15.66
CA ALA A 61 14.43 3.89 15.66
C ALA A 61 14.79 4.35 14.24
N MET A 62 15.41 3.48 13.44
CA MET A 62 15.74 3.78 12.04
C MET A 62 14.49 3.99 11.20
N VAL A 63 13.52 3.06 11.26
CA VAL A 63 12.25 3.14 10.52
C VAL A 63 11.50 4.42 10.86
N GLN A 64 11.36 4.76 12.15
CA GLN A 64 10.70 6.00 12.57
C GLN A 64 11.42 7.24 12.05
N ARG A 65 12.75 7.28 12.17
CA ARG A 65 13.56 8.40 11.72
C ARG A 65 13.44 8.63 10.22
N VAL A 66 13.54 7.55 9.41
CA VAL A 66 13.41 7.63 7.95
C VAL A 66 11.99 8.03 7.57
N ALA A 67 10.97 7.39 8.17
CA ALA A 67 9.57 7.70 7.92
C ALA A 67 9.26 9.18 8.13
N ASN A 68 9.69 9.74 9.27
CA ASN A 68 9.47 11.15 9.60
C ASN A 68 10.14 12.10 8.60
N ARG A 69 11.36 11.79 8.16
CA ARG A 69 12.08 12.61 7.16
C ARG A 69 11.40 12.56 5.79
N ILE A 70 10.99 11.37 5.33
CA ILE A 70 10.30 11.20 4.05
C ILE A 70 8.92 11.87 4.09
N ALA A 71 8.14 11.67 5.15
CA ALA A 71 6.85 12.30 5.35
C ALA A 71 6.96 13.83 5.29
N ALA A 72 7.92 14.42 6.02
CA ALA A 72 8.18 15.85 6.01
C ALA A 72 8.56 16.36 4.59
N SER A 73 9.39 15.61 3.86
CA SER A 73 9.84 15.98 2.51
C SER A 73 8.74 15.96 1.47
N SER A 74 7.65 15.20 1.71
CA SER A 74 6.50 15.10 0.81
C SER A 74 5.63 16.36 0.80
N GLY A 75 5.66 17.14 1.88
CA GLY A 75 4.82 18.32 2.08
C GLY A 75 3.35 18.02 2.43
N GLU A 76 2.94 16.76 2.45
CA GLU A 76 1.55 16.36 2.78
C GLU A 76 1.33 16.33 4.29
N LYS A 77 0.17 16.86 4.71
CA LYS A 77 -0.24 16.94 6.11
C LYS A 77 -1.14 15.76 6.51
N PHE A 78 -0.68 14.54 6.25
CA PHE A 78 -1.36 13.35 6.73
C PHE A 78 -1.10 13.12 8.23
N ASN A 79 -1.95 12.31 8.85
CA ASN A 79 -1.67 11.79 10.19
C ASN A 79 -0.73 10.58 10.07
N TRP A 80 0.55 10.88 9.81
CA TRP A 80 1.59 9.90 9.57
C TRP A 80 1.81 8.99 10.78
N GLU A 81 1.82 7.70 10.53
CA GLU A 81 2.11 6.68 11.52
C GLU A 81 2.79 5.49 10.85
N THR A 82 3.85 4.96 11.46
CA THR A 82 4.63 3.87 10.91
C THR A 82 4.86 2.80 11.95
N ILE A 83 4.70 1.53 11.57
CA ILE A 83 5.05 0.36 12.39
C ILE A 83 6.07 -0.51 11.69
N LEU A 84 6.89 -1.21 12.48
CA LEU A 84 7.75 -2.29 12.03
C LEU A 84 7.13 -3.62 12.46
N ILE A 85 6.69 -4.42 11.48
CA ILE A 85 6.05 -5.72 11.70
C ILE A 85 7.13 -6.80 11.67
N GLU A 86 7.14 -7.65 12.69
CA GLU A 86 8.00 -8.83 12.71
C GLU A 86 7.43 -9.92 11.79
N SER A 87 8.03 -10.04 10.61
CA SER A 87 7.64 -11.01 9.59
C SER A 87 8.83 -11.27 8.66
N PRO A 88 9.02 -12.50 8.17
CA PRO A 88 10.03 -12.82 7.16
C PRO A 88 9.70 -12.27 5.76
N GLU A 89 8.50 -11.75 5.56
CA GLU A 89 8.09 -11.18 4.28
C GLU A 89 8.96 -9.98 3.90
N VAL A 90 9.44 -9.96 2.66
CA VAL A 90 10.15 -8.80 2.09
C VAL A 90 9.09 -7.82 1.57
N ASN A 91 8.59 -6.96 2.45
CA ASN A 91 7.46 -6.08 2.16
C ASN A 91 7.51 -4.75 2.92
N ALA A 92 6.86 -3.74 2.34
CA ALA A 92 6.50 -2.46 2.95
C ALA A 92 5.27 -1.91 2.22
N TRP A 93 4.51 -1.04 2.86
CA TRP A 93 3.35 -0.38 2.24
C TRP A 93 2.96 0.91 2.96
N CYS A 94 2.25 1.78 2.24
CA CYS A 94 1.63 2.98 2.80
C CYS A 94 0.17 3.12 2.31
N MET A 95 -0.77 3.04 3.23
CA MET A 95 -2.18 3.29 2.96
C MET A 95 -2.48 4.78 2.81
N PRO A 96 -3.61 5.14 2.17
CA PRO A 96 -4.12 6.52 2.16
C PRO A 96 -4.13 7.13 3.57
N GLY A 97 -3.84 8.44 3.66
CA GLY A 97 -3.77 9.13 4.95
C GLY A 97 -2.47 8.92 5.73
N GLY A 98 -1.45 8.25 5.14
CA GLY A 98 -0.11 8.17 5.70
C GLY A 98 0.09 7.07 6.74
N LYS A 99 -0.63 5.98 6.67
CA LYS A 99 -0.49 4.82 7.54
C LYS A 99 0.46 3.81 6.91
N MET A 100 1.66 3.63 7.48
CA MET A 100 2.77 2.86 6.91
C MET A 100 3.11 1.63 7.74
N ALA A 101 3.58 0.58 7.07
CA ALA A 101 4.27 -0.52 7.70
C ALA A 101 5.50 -0.92 6.90
N VAL A 102 6.53 -1.32 7.63
CA VAL A 102 7.72 -1.98 7.11
C VAL A 102 7.82 -3.34 7.77
N TYR A 103 8.26 -4.36 7.05
CA TYR A 103 8.41 -5.70 7.57
C TYR A 103 9.88 -5.98 7.86
N THR A 104 10.17 -6.74 8.92
CA THR A 104 11.56 -7.05 9.26
C THR A 104 12.29 -7.81 8.17
N GLY A 105 11.58 -8.61 7.36
CA GLY A 105 12.16 -9.38 6.25
C GLY A 105 12.77 -8.53 5.13
N ILE A 106 12.34 -7.26 4.95
CA ILE A 106 12.93 -6.39 3.93
C ILE A 106 14.28 -5.81 4.39
N MET A 107 14.50 -5.64 5.70
CA MET A 107 15.65 -4.92 6.26
C MET A 107 17.00 -5.49 5.77
N PRO A 108 17.25 -6.83 5.78
CA PRO A 108 18.50 -7.38 5.28
C PRO A 108 18.75 -7.15 3.77
N VAL A 109 17.67 -6.98 2.98
CA VAL A 109 17.75 -6.71 1.53
C VAL A 109 18.17 -5.25 1.29
N LEU A 110 17.70 -4.34 2.12
CA LEU A 110 17.95 -2.90 2.00
C LEU A 110 19.42 -2.54 2.25
N LYS A 111 20.04 -3.10 3.27
CA LYS A 111 21.44 -2.89 3.69
C LYS A 111 21.82 -1.48 4.16
N THR A 112 21.11 -0.45 3.74
CA THR A 112 21.40 0.95 4.08
C THR A 112 20.14 1.72 4.44
N GLU A 113 20.27 2.75 5.26
CA GLU A 113 19.19 3.67 5.60
C GLU A 113 18.65 4.40 4.36
N ALA A 114 19.51 4.71 3.37
CA ALA A 114 19.08 5.31 2.10
C ALA A 114 18.22 4.37 1.25
N ALA A 115 18.48 3.06 1.29
CA ALA A 115 17.62 2.09 0.61
C ALA A 115 16.25 1.99 1.29
N LEU A 116 16.20 2.06 2.62
CA LEU A 116 14.94 2.17 3.35
C LEU A 116 14.20 3.46 2.96
N ALA A 117 14.93 4.58 2.83
CA ALA A 117 14.37 5.85 2.37
C ALA A 117 13.84 5.76 0.94
N ALA A 118 14.46 5.01 0.06
CA ALA A 118 13.97 4.77 -1.30
C ALA A 118 12.64 4.00 -1.30
N VAL A 119 12.54 2.90 -0.53
CA VAL A 119 11.28 2.15 -0.36
C VAL A 119 10.21 3.04 0.24
N MET A 120 10.49 3.69 1.37
CA MET A 120 9.50 4.52 2.04
C MET A 120 9.09 5.74 1.22
N GLY A 121 10.02 6.31 0.44
CA GLY A 121 9.73 7.39 -0.51
C GLY A 121 8.73 6.94 -1.58
N HIS A 122 8.94 5.75 -2.15
CA HIS A 122 8.03 5.14 -3.11
C HIS A 122 6.63 4.91 -2.51
N GLU A 123 6.56 4.34 -1.29
CA GLU A 123 5.30 4.11 -0.59
C GLU A 123 4.56 5.41 -0.24
N VAL A 124 5.30 6.40 0.26
CA VAL A 124 4.76 7.74 0.53
C VAL A 124 4.25 8.39 -0.76
N ALA A 125 4.95 8.21 -1.89
CA ALA A 125 4.48 8.72 -3.17
C ALA A 125 3.14 8.08 -3.58
N HIS A 126 2.94 6.78 -3.39
CA HIS A 126 1.64 6.16 -3.63
C HIS A 126 0.51 6.81 -2.83
N ALA A 127 0.75 7.16 -1.57
CA ALA A 127 -0.23 7.82 -0.72
C ALA A 127 -0.48 9.28 -1.14
N THR A 128 0.58 10.06 -1.35
CA THR A 128 0.50 11.49 -1.69
C THR A 128 -0.04 11.74 -3.10
N ARG A 129 0.22 10.81 -4.01
CA ARG A 129 -0.31 10.81 -5.40
C ARG A 129 -1.70 10.19 -5.52
N ARG A 130 -2.28 9.72 -4.40
CA ARG A 130 -3.64 9.13 -4.31
C ARG A 130 -3.82 7.85 -5.15
N HIS A 131 -2.74 7.12 -5.43
CA HIS A 131 -2.82 5.89 -6.23
C HIS A 131 -3.74 4.84 -5.57
N GLY A 132 -3.70 4.71 -4.23
CA GLY A 132 -4.59 3.84 -3.48
C GLY A 132 -6.08 4.22 -3.65
N LYS A 133 -6.41 5.52 -3.60
CA LYS A 133 -7.77 6.03 -3.83
C LYS A 133 -8.23 5.73 -5.25
N GLN A 134 -7.41 6.04 -6.25
CA GLN A 134 -7.73 5.79 -7.66
C GLN A 134 -7.95 4.30 -7.93
N ARG A 135 -7.12 3.44 -7.35
CA ARG A 135 -7.26 1.98 -7.44
C ARG A 135 -8.56 1.50 -6.82
N TYR A 136 -8.93 2.02 -5.65
CA TYR A 136 -10.20 1.71 -4.99
C TYR A 136 -11.40 2.16 -5.81
N ALA A 137 -11.37 3.37 -6.37
CA ALA A 137 -12.42 3.88 -7.24
C ALA A 137 -12.59 3.04 -8.52
N ARG A 138 -11.47 2.62 -9.14
CA ARG A 138 -11.49 1.68 -10.28
C ARG A 138 -12.12 0.34 -9.89
N ALA A 139 -11.77 -0.21 -8.74
CA ALA A 139 -12.33 -1.48 -8.25
C ALA A 139 -13.83 -1.40 -8.01
N ILE A 140 -14.33 -0.29 -7.47
CA ILE A 140 -15.77 -0.06 -7.31
C ILE A 140 -16.47 -0.01 -8.66
N LYS A 141 -15.94 0.74 -9.64
CA LYS A 141 -16.52 0.82 -11.00
C LYS A 141 -16.59 -0.56 -11.67
N GLU A 142 -15.52 -1.33 -11.58
CA GLU A 142 -15.47 -2.70 -12.12
C GLU A 142 -16.45 -3.65 -11.40
N SER A 143 -16.63 -3.47 -10.10
CA SER A 143 -17.56 -4.27 -9.29
C SER A 143 -19.03 -3.92 -9.56
N LEU A 144 -19.33 -2.65 -9.85
CA LEU A 144 -20.68 -2.21 -10.29
C LEU A 144 -21.03 -2.78 -11.65
N ALA A 145 -20.06 -2.98 -12.54
CA ALA A 145 -20.24 -3.68 -13.81
C ALA A 145 -20.48 -5.19 -13.63
N GLY A 146 -20.12 -5.78 -12.47
CA GLY A 146 -20.16 -7.21 -12.18
C GLY A 146 -21.10 -7.65 -11.04
N LEU A 147 -21.94 -6.80 -10.49
CA LEU A 147 -23.01 -7.06 -9.48
C LEU A 147 -22.65 -8.04 -8.34
N VAL A 148 -21.53 -7.85 -7.62
CA VAL A 148 -21.27 -8.56 -6.35
C VAL A 148 -20.54 -7.66 -5.38
N ILE A 149 -21.23 -6.81 -4.64
CA ILE A 149 -20.65 -6.14 -3.47
C ILE A 149 -21.58 -6.34 -2.26
N GLY A 150 -21.11 -7.05 -1.26
CA GLY A 150 -21.79 -7.31 0.00
C GLY A 150 -21.28 -8.61 0.62
N ALA A 151 -22.03 -9.70 0.50
CA ALA A 151 -21.65 -11.01 1.05
C ALA A 151 -20.49 -11.69 0.30
N GLY A 152 -20.25 -11.34 -0.97
CA GLY A 152 -19.17 -11.90 -1.78
C GLY A 152 -17.78 -11.32 -1.49
N ALA A 153 -17.69 -10.13 -0.90
CA ALA A 153 -16.40 -9.48 -0.64
C ALA A 153 -15.54 -10.23 0.42
N ILE A 154 -16.17 -10.82 1.42
CA ILE A 154 -15.46 -11.59 2.47
C ILE A 154 -14.96 -12.92 1.91
N ALA A 155 -15.78 -13.64 1.15
CA ALA A 155 -15.40 -14.91 0.53
C ALA A 155 -14.37 -14.70 -0.60
N ALA A 156 -14.54 -13.67 -1.43
CA ALA A 156 -13.57 -13.29 -2.46
C ALA A 156 -12.24 -12.81 -1.85
N GLY A 157 -12.27 -12.12 -0.73
CA GLY A 157 -11.07 -11.65 -0.03
C GLY A 157 -10.17 -12.81 0.40
N GLN A 158 -10.71 -13.90 0.92
CA GLN A 158 -9.93 -15.07 1.31
C GLN A 158 -9.26 -15.77 0.11
N LEU A 159 -9.89 -15.76 -1.06
CA LEU A 159 -9.35 -16.33 -2.29
C LEU A 159 -8.33 -15.43 -2.98
N LEU A 160 -8.50 -14.10 -2.89
CA LEU A 160 -7.67 -13.12 -3.57
C LEU A 160 -6.47 -12.68 -2.72
N CYS A 161 -6.55 -12.78 -1.39
CA CYS A 161 -5.49 -12.40 -0.48
C CYS A 161 -4.40 -13.46 -0.44
N LYS A 162 -3.20 -13.10 -0.88
CA LYS A 162 -2.01 -13.97 -0.84
C LYS A 162 -1.17 -13.74 0.41
N ASP A 163 -1.08 -12.49 0.88
CA ASP A 163 -0.28 -12.12 2.05
C ASP A 163 -1.09 -12.21 3.37
N ALA A 164 -0.34 -12.29 4.49
CA ALA A 164 -0.92 -12.43 5.83
C ALA A 164 -1.72 -11.19 6.23
N THR A 165 -1.28 -10.00 5.83
CA THR A 165 -1.93 -8.73 6.16
C THR A 165 -3.28 -8.62 5.47
N CYS A 166 -3.36 -8.97 4.17
CA CYS A 166 -4.61 -9.00 3.43
C CYS A 166 -5.61 -9.99 4.06
N LYS A 167 -5.17 -11.21 4.40
CA LYS A 167 -6.01 -12.22 5.09
C LYS A 167 -6.54 -11.71 6.43
N THR A 168 -5.71 -11.00 7.19
CA THR A 168 -6.10 -10.40 8.48
C THR A 168 -7.25 -9.40 8.32
N LEU A 169 -7.24 -8.63 7.23
CA LEU A 169 -8.20 -7.56 6.97
C LEU A 169 -9.52 -8.03 6.35
N THR A 170 -9.58 -9.27 5.84
CA THR A 170 -10.85 -9.82 5.29
C THR A 170 -11.94 -10.00 6.34
N GLY A 171 -11.59 -9.99 7.63
CA GLY A 171 -12.54 -10.01 8.75
C GLY A 171 -13.21 -8.67 9.06
N LEU A 172 -12.76 -7.57 8.42
CA LEU A 172 -13.41 -6.26 8.53
C LEU A 172 -14.71 -6.24 7.73
N GLY A 173 -15.73 -5.57 8.25
CA GLY A 173 -16.99 -5.37 7.52
C GLY A 173 -16.98 -4.07 6.69
N GLY A 174 -17.84 -4.01 5.69
CA GLY A 174 -18.15 -2.79 4.97
C GLY A 174 -17.01 -2.22 4.11
N ALA A 175 -16.93 -0.88 4.04
CA ALA A 175 -16.00 -0.16 3.16
C ALA A 175 -14.52 -0.37 3.53
N ALA A 176 -14.21 -0.53 4.82
CA ALA A 176 -12.84 -0.77 5.27
C ALA A 176 -12.28 -2.11 4.76
N ALA A 177 -13.10 -3.18 4.76
CA ALA A 177 -12.73 -4.46 4.18
C ALA A 177 -12.51 -4.35 2.66
N GLY A 178 -13.40 -3.66 1.97
CA GLY A 178 -13.29 -3.43 0.53
C GLY A 178 -12.03 -2.67 0.15
N LEU A 179 -11.69 -1.61 0.90
CA LEU A 179 -10.46 -0.85 0.72
C LEU A 179 -9.23 -1.72 0.96
N ALA A 180 -9.21 -2.46 2.07
CA ALA A 180 -8.08 -3.30 2.43
C ALA A 180 -7.84 -4.42 1.40
N VAL A 181 -8.89 -5.15 1.02
CA VAL A 181 -8.79 -6.19 -0.03
C VAL A 181 -8.27 -5.59 -1.33
N THR A 182 -8.81 -4.45 -1.76
CA THR A 182 -8.36 -3.78 -2.99
C THR A 182 -6.90 -3.35 -2.88
N PHE A 183 -6.50 -2.83 -1.73
CA PHE A 183 -5.14 -2.34 -1.49
C PHE A 183 -4.10 -3.48 -1.54
N PHE A 184 -4.40 -4.64 -0.95
CA PHE A 184 -3.43 -5.74 -0.87
C PHE A 184 -3.53 -6.77 -1.99
N SER A 185 -4.70 -6.94 -2.63
CA SER A 185 -4.88 -7.97 -3.66
C SER A 185 -4.58 -7.51 -5.09
N ARG A 186 -4.54 -6.20 -5.34
CA ARG A 186 -4.37 -5.66 -6.69
C ARG A 186 -3.01 -4.98 -6.84
N LYS A 187 -2.39 -5.21 -7.99
CA LYS A 187 -1.18 -4.49 -8.40
C LYS A 187 -1.49 -3.03 -8.74
N PHE A 188 -0.53 -2.17 -8.53
CA PHE A 188 -0.57 -0.82 -9.09
C PHE A 188 -0.41 -0.86 -10.61
N SER A 189 -0.92 0.14 -11.31
CA SER A 189 -0.67 0.26 -12.75
C SER A 189 0.78 0.65 -13.01
N ARG A 190 1.26 0.44 -14.23
CA ARG A 190 2.63 0.84 -14.62
C ARG A 190 2.83 2.36 -14.49
N ASP A 191 1.79 3.12 -14.73
CA ASP A 191 1.82 4.59 -14.63
C ASP A 191 1.88 5.01 -13.16
N ASP A 192 1.10 4.36 -12.26
CA ASP A 192 1.16 4.58 -10.81
C ASP A 192 2.58 4.27 -10.28
N GLU A 193 3.22 3.17 -10.75
CA GLU A 193 4.57 2.79 -10.35
C GLU A 193 5.63 3.80 -10.84
N THR A 194 5.49 4.26 -12.09
CA THR A 194 6.39 5.24 -12.69
C THR A 194 6.30 6.58 -11.95
N ASP A 195 5.10 7.01 -11.62
CA ASP A 195 4.85 8.23 -10.84
C ASP A 195 5.40 8.08 -9.40
N ALA A 196 5.18 6.93 -8.76
CA ALA A 196 5.69 6.65 -7.42
C ALA A 196 7.22 6.59 -7.37
N ASP A 197 7.87 6.01 -8.37
CA ASP A 197 9.33 5.99 -8.49
C ASP A 197 9.89 7.41 -8.60
N LYS A 198 9.33 8.22 -9.50
CA LYS A 198 9.80 9.59 -9.70
C LYS A 198 9.68 10.43 -8.45
N PHE A 199 8.47 10.49 -7.87
CA PHE A 199 8.24 11.31 -6.68
C PHE A 199 8.93 10.74 -5.45
N GLY A 200 8.99 9.42 -5.31
CA GLY A 200 9.70 8.75 -4.21
C GLY A 200 11.20 9.06 -4.23
N GLN A 201 11.84 9.07 -5.41
CA GLN A 201 13.24 9.46 -5.56
C GLN A 201 13.47 10.93 -5.20
N ILE A 202 12.53 11.81 -5.53
CA ILE A 202 12.58 13.23 -5.13
C ILE A 202 12.38 13.39 -3.62
N TYR A 203 11.45 12.64 -3.00
CA TYR A 203 11.22 12.72 -1.56
C TYR A 203 12.44 12.26 -0.76
N MET A 204 13.08 11.13 -1.14
CA MET A 204 14.30 10.69 -0.46
C MET A 204 15.44 11.69 -0.62
N ALA A 205 15.57 12.31 -1.79
CA ALA A 205 16.57 13.34 -2.06
C ALA A 205 16.36 14.58 -1.17
N LYS A 206 15.14 15.12 -1.13
CA LYS A 206 14.77 16.24 -0.25
C LYS A 206 14.93 15.92 1.23
N ALA A 207 14.72 14.65 1.62
CA ALA A 207 14.96 14.15 2.97
C ALA A 207 16.46 14.00 3.32
N GLY A 208 17.35 14.25 2.37
CA GLY A 208 18.80 14.23 2.56
C GLY A 208 19.47 12.88 2.35
N TYR A 209 18.79 11.92 1.70
CA TYR A 209 19.37 10.63 1.33
C TYR A 209 19.84 10.61 -0.12
N ASP A 210 20.93 9.88 -0.40
CA ASP A 210 21.50 9.76 -1.76
C ASP A 210 20.49 9.12 -2.73
N PRO A 211 19.95 9.87 -3.71
CA PRO A 211 18.92 9.38 -4.59
C PRO A 211 19.40 8.30 -5.58
N SER A 212 20.72 8.12 -5.75
CA SER A 212 21.26 7.05 -6.59
C SER A 212 20.99 5.65 -6.00
N GLU A 213 20.68 5.58 -4.71
CA GLU A 213 20.39 4.33 -4.01
C GLU A 213 19.06 3.73 -4.47
N ALA A 214 18.10 4.53 -4.95
CA ALA A 214 16.85 4.05 -5.53
C ALA A 214 17.09 3.07 -6.69
N GLY A 215 18.02 3.39 -7.61
CA GLY A 215 18.37 2.49 -8.69
C GLY A 215 19.11 1.22 -8.23
N ARG A 216 20.04 1.36 -7.25
CA ARG A 216 20.77 0.21 -6.68
C ARG A 216 19.87 -0.74 -5.87
N LEU A 217 18.81 -0.22 -5.28
CA LEU A 217 17.84 -1.03 -4.55
C LEU A 217 17.17 -2.06 -5.47
N TRP A 218 16.81 -1.68 -6.68
CA TRP A 218 16.18 -2.61 -7.62
C TRP A 218 17.07 -3.79 -7.99
N ASP A 219 18.38 -3.59 -8.07
CA ASP A 219 19.34 -4.69 -8.31
C ASP A 219 19.34 -5.68 -7.14
N ARG A 220 19.29 -5.18 -5.89
CA ARG A 220 19.23 -6.03 -4.69
C ARG A 220 17.90 -6.75 -4.56
N MET A 221 16.78 -6.10 -4.85
CA MET A 221 15.46 -6.73 -4.86
C MET A 221 15.36 -7.84 -5.90
N ALA A 222 15.91 -7.62 -7.12
CA ALA A 222 15.95 -8.64 -8.15
C ALA A 222 16.83 -9.82 -7.73
N ALA A 223 18.00 -9.56 -7.12
CA ALA A 223 18.89 -10.60 -6.63
C ALA A 223 18.26 -11.41 -5.47
N ALA A 224 17.49 -10.77 -4.59
CA ALA A 224 16.80 -11.43 -3.48
C ALA A 224 15.71 -12.40 -3.95
N SER A 225 15.22 -12.27 -5.18
CA SER A 225 14.24 -13.21 -5.76
C SER A 225 14.83 -14.60 -6.08
N GLY A 226 16.16 -14.73 -6.27
CA GLY A 226 16.89 -16.02 -6.36
C GLY A 226 16.32 -17.07 -7.31
N GLY A 227 15.52 -16.70 -8.32
CA GLY A 227 14.81 -17.62 -9.21
C GLY A 227 13.56 -18.29 -8.63
N GLN A 228 13.18 -17.98 -7.41
CA GLN A 228 11.93 -18.35 -6.76
C GLN A 228 10.83 -17.30 -7.01
N ALA A 229 9.65 -17.48 -6.40
CA ALA A 229 8.59 -16.47 -6.46
C ALA A 229 9.14 -15.10 -6.03
N PRO A 230 8.82 -14.02 -6.77
CA PRO A 230 9.32 -12.69 -6.41
C PRO A 230 8.85 -12.32 -4.99
N PRO A 231 9.66 -11.54 -4.24
CA PRO A 231 9.24 -10.98 -2.96
C PRO A 231 7.87 -10.33 -3.05
N GLU A 232 7.08 -10.35 -1.97
CA GLU A 232 5.71 -9.80 -1.97
C GLU A 232 5.69 -8.33 -2.43
N PHE A 233 6.70 -7.57 -2.04
CA PHE A 233 6.89 -6.20 -2.54
C PHE A 233 6.91 -6.13 -4.08
N LEU A 234 7.60 -7.04 -4.77
CA LEU A 234 7.62 -7.09 -6.23
C LEU A 234 6.33 -7.68 -6.84
N SER A 235 5.52 -8.37 -6.04
CA SER A 235 4.21 -8.88 -6.48
C SER A 235 3.17 -7.77 -6.59
N THR A 236 3.21 -6.80 -5.67
CA THR A 236 2.33 -5.62 -5.65
C THR A 236 2.89 -4.45 -6.46
N HIS A 237 4.23 -4.36 -6.55
CA HIS A 237 5.00 -3.34 -7.29
C HIS A 237 5.86 -4.00 -8.38
N PRO A 238 5.27 -4.36 -9.54
CA PRO A 238 5.98 -5.10 -10.56
C PRO A 238 7.25 -4.37 -11.04
N SER A 239 8.39 -5.05 -10.91
CA SER A 239 9.65 -4.56 -11.47
C SER A 239 9.69 -4.83 -12.97
N ASN A 240 10.26 -3.90 -13.71
CA ASN A 240 10.71 -4.11 -15.07
C ASN A 240 12.04 -3.37 -15.30
N THR A 241 12.78 -3.74 -16.32
CA THR A 241 14.05 -3.09 -16.67
C THR A 241 13.89 -1.59 -16.96
N THR A 242 12.68 -1.16 -17.35
CA THR A 242 12.39 0.24 -17.66
C THR A 242 12.34 1.12 -16.40
N ARG A 243 11.95 0.59 -15.22
CA ARG A 243 11.92 1.36 -13.97
C ARG A 243 13.32 1.83 -13.56
N LYS A 244 14.32 0.94 -13.58
CA LYS A 244 15.71 1.30 -13.28
C LYS A 244 16.24 2.34 -14.27
N SER A 245 15.95 2.18 -15.57
CA SER A 245 16.33 3.16 -16.58
C SER A 245 15.68 4.52 -16.36
N ALA A 246 14.40 4.54 -15.99
CA ALA A 246 13.67 5.75 -15.67
C ALA A 246 14.25 6.46 -14.43
N LEU A 247 14.51 5.75 -13.34
CA LEU A 247 15.16 6.30 -12.14
C LEU A 247 16.53 6.93 -12.45
N ASN A 248 17.32 6.29 -13.33
CA ASN A 248 18.59 6.85 -13.77
C ASN A 248 18.40 8.12 -14.62
N SER A 249 17.35 8.19 -15.44
CA SER A 249 17.06 9.38 -16.24
C SER A 249 16.63 10.60 -15.42
N TRP A 250 15.96 10.38 -14.28
CA TRP A 250 15.55 11.43 -13.33
C TRP A 250 16.62 11.76 -12.28
N LEU A 251 17.71 10.98 -12.23
CA LEU A 251 18.75 11.17 -11.22
C LEU A 251 19.33 12.60 -11.18
N PRO A 252 19.54 13.31 -12.31
CA PRO A 252 20.00 14.70 -12.25
C PRO A 252 19.03 15.63 -11.51
N GLU A 253 17.72 15.49 -11.72
CA GLU A 253 16.68 16.25 -10.99
C GLU A 253 16.69 15.93 -9.49
N ALA A 254 16.77 14.64 -9.15
CA ALA A 254 16.85 14.19 -7.77
C ALA A 254 18.15 14.63 -7.08
N GLN A 255 19.29 14.63 -7.78
CA GLN A 255 20.55 15.15 -7.25
C GLN A 255 20.48 16.66 -6.98
N ALA A 256 19.84 17.44 -7.84
CA ALA A 256 19.60 18.86 -7.59
C ALA A 256 18.77 19.08 -6.31
N ALA A 257 17.71 18.28 -6.11
CA ALA A 257 16.92 18.31 -4.88
C ALA A 257 17.74 17.90 -3.65
N TYR A 258 18.57 16.89 -3.76
CA TYR A 258 19.49 16.46 -2.70
C TYR A 258 20.48 17.55 -2.31
N GLN A 259 21.04 18.29 -3.29
CA GLN A 259 21.95 19.41 -2.99
C GLN A 259 21.26 20.54 -2.20
N GLN A 260 19.96 20.71 -2.36
CA GLN A 260 19.16 21.71 -1.64
C GLN A 260 18.62 21.21 -0.29
N ALA A 261 18.79 19.92 0.03
CA ALA A 261 18.32 19.36 1.29
C ALA A 261 19.01 20.04 2.49
N PRO A 262 18.26 20.36 3.57
CA PRO A 262 18.79 21.07 4.74
C PRO A 262 19.87 20.26 5.49
N ALA A 263 19.82 18.94 5.38
CA ALA A 263 20.83 18.03 5.90
C ALA A 263 21.11 16.93 4.86
N LYS A 264 22.33 16.43 4.83
CA LYS A 264 22.77 15.38 3.91
C LYS A 264 23.24 14.17 4.69
N TYR A 265 22.52 13.07 4.55
CA TYR A 265 22.83 11.82 5.26
C TYR A 265 23.54 10.79 4.35
N GLY A 266 23.59 11.05 3.02
CA GLY A 266 24.20 10.12 2.06
C GLY A 266 23.52 8.76 2.07
N LEU A 267 24.28 7.70 2.32
CA LEU A 267 23.73 6.34 2.47
C LEU A 267 23.12 6.10 3.87
N GLY A 268 23.37 7.00 4.83
CA GLY A 268 22.93 6.82 6.21
C GLY A 268 23.60 5.64 6.91
N ALA A 269 22.97 5.15 7.98
CA ALA A 269 23.49 4.02 8.74
C ALA A 269 23.34 2.69 7.96
N PRO A 270 24.29 1.73 8.12
CA PRO A 270 24.12 0.37 7.61
C PRO A 270 23.05 -0.37 8.41
N ILE A 271 22.30 -1.24 7.74
CA ILE A 271 21.36 -2.16 8.36
C ILE A 271 22.11 -3.48 8.58
N LYS A 272 22.28 -3.84 9.84
CA LYS A 272 22.98 -5.06 10.30
C LYS A 272 22.01 -6.15 10.72
#